data_a318b6b301683d91195c132b552589ee
#
_entry.id   a318b6b301683d91195c132b552589ee
#
_cell.length_a   1.000
_cell.length_b   1.000
_cell.length_c   1.000
_cell.angle_alpha   90.00
_cell.angle_beta   90.00
_cell.angle_gamma   90.00
#
_symmetry.space_group_name_H-M   'P 1'
#
loop_
_entity.id
_entity.type
_entity.pdbx_description
1 polymer ?
#
loop_
_entity_poly.entity_id
_entity_poly.type
_entity_poly.pdbx_seq_one_letter_code
_entity_poly.pdbx_strand_id
1 'polypeptide(L)'
;MSLPFLASFKKTVAKLDTVGVGIQKTESWLSTGNYALNRALSGDFMRGIPVGKVTLFAGPSGSGKSFIAGNLCLEAQREGFHVLYLDSEHAIDVDYLGKIGVNVNDDALTYISVTTIEDVNSVLSEFFSNYTKTYGKDNTTAPKTLIVLDSLAMLSSATEMENYAKDGIIKSDQGILAKRRKAMLRLAVGQLGRLPIGMVLTDHVYPQDIMMGDGSWAITNSTKFSSSIIGIITKLKLKEEAEVIGVKMKFETYKSRFAKLGTKVTLEVPYNKGMSSFSGLVELLEEMGVIAKGTQIGEKLLWVTEVNGEIIKFKEKDLDKATAEKILKHPLCAPMMARNSVPEVSIEEIDAVTDQDEVPQLDTEALIKKSRKVKLTTE
;
A
#
# COMPACT_ATOMS: atom_id res chain seq x y z
N MET A 1 10.56 37.19 3.41
CA MET A 1 11.42 37.53 2.25
C MET A 1 12.23 36.30 1.85
N SER A 2 12.18 35.84 0.58
CA SER A 2 13.04 34.74 0.13
C SER A 2 14.47 35.25 -0.03
N LEU A 3 15.44 34.58 0.54
CA LEU A 3 16.84 34.91 0.38
C LEU A 3 17.24 34.76 -1.11
N PRO A 4 17.83 35.79 -1.79
CA PRO A 4 18.18 35.74 -3.22
C PRO A 4 19.08 34.54 -3.58
N PHE A 5 19.97 34.17 -2.68
CA PHE A 5 20.83 32.98 -2.77
C PHE A 5 20.03 31.71 -2.95
N LEU A 6 18.93 31.50 -2.18
CA LEU A 6 18.10 30.27 -2.25
C LEU A 6 17.38 30.15 -3.61
N ALA A 7 16.97 31.28 -4.19
CA ALA A 7 16.35 31.27 -5.52
C ALA A 7 17.33 30.85 -6.61
N SER A 8 18.57 31.39 -6.57
CA SER A 8 19.64 31.00 -7.50
C SER A 8 20.04 29.52 -7.30
N PHE A 9 20.22 29.09 -6.05
CA PHE A 9 20.52 27.71 -5.70
C PHE A 9 19.46 26.74 -6.24
N LYS A 10 18.17 27.00 -5.98
CA LYS A 10 17.07 26.18 -6.49
C LYS A 10 17.09 26.06 -8.02
N LYS A 11 17.32 27.16 -8.75
CA LYS A 11 17.46 27.15 -10.22
C LYS A 11 18.63 26.28 -10.71
N THR A 12 19.76 26.32 -10.02
CA THR A 12 20.93 25.52 -10.37
C THR A 12 20.69 24.04 -10.12
N VAL A 13 20.12 23.70 -8.96
CA VAL A 13 19.87 22.30 -8.57
C VAL A 13 18.76 21.67 -9.43
N ALA A 14 17.76 22.45 -9.85
CA ALA A 14 16.68 21.97 -10.74
C ALA A 14 17.17 21.51 -12.12
N LYS A 15 18.39 21.93 -12.54
CA LYS A 15 19.02 21.48 -13.79
C LYS A 15 19.65 20.09 -13.69
N LEU A 16 19.85 19.58 -12.48
CA LEU A 16 20.42 18.25 -12.26
C LEU A 16 19.39 17.17 -12.57
N ASP A 17 19.79 16.16 -13.34
CA ASP A 17 18.87 15.12 -13.83
C ASP A 17 18.22 14.29 -12.73
N THR A 18 18.91 14.10 -11.62
CA THR A 18 18.49 13.25 -10.51
C THR A 18 17.94 14.00 -9.30
N VAL A 19 17.81 15.33 -9.38
CA VAL A 19 17.41 16.17 -8.25
C VAL A 19 16.03 16.77 -8.50
N GLY A 20 15.11 16.61 -7.52
CA GLY A 20 13.83 17.31 -7.45
C GLY A 20 13.91 18.46 -6.45
N VAL A 21 13.34 19.61 -6.79
CA VAL A 21 13.30 20.79 -5.91
C VAL A 21 11.87 20.97 -5.39
N GLY A 22 11.71 21.02 -4.06
CA GLY A 22 10.43 21.22 -3.40
C GLY A 22 9.90 19.98 -2.67
N ILE A 23 8.84 20.17 -1.91
CA ILE A 23 8.15 19.08 -1.20
C ILE A 23 7.25 18.37 -2.19
N GLN A 24 7.53 17.09 -2.42
CA GLN A 24 6.67 16.25 -3.25
C GLN A 24 5.42 15.84 -2.45
N LYS A 25 4.30 16.47 -2.74
CA LYS A 25 2.99 16.06 -2.25
C LYS A 25 2.48 14.89 -3.08
N THR A 26 1.78 13.97 -2.45
CA THR A 26 1.00 12.94 -3.16
C THR A 26 -0.29 13.61 -3.64
N GLU A 27 -0.30 14.06 -4.87
CA GLU A 27 -1.43 14.81 -5.47
C GLU A 27 -2.44 13.88 -6.12
N SER A 28 -1.99 12.75 -6.65
CA SER A 28 -2.82 11.79 -7.36
C SER A 28 -2.93 10.46 -6.60
N TRP A 29 -4.13 9.90 -6.60
CA TRP A 29 -4.48 8.66 -5.94
C TRP A 29 -5.30 7.81 -6.90
N LEU A 30 -5.16 6.50 -6.81
CA LEU A 30 -5.99 5.54 -7.51
C LEU A 30 -6.93 4.89 -6.49
N SER A 31 -8.23 4.90 -6.77
CA SER A 31 -9.20 4.16 -5.96
C SER A 31 -9.00 2.64 -6.11
N THR A 32 -9.34 1.88 -5.07
CA THR A 32 -9.40 0.41 -5.16
C THR A 32 -10.76 -0.09 -5.66
N GLY A 33 -11.72 0.81 -5.91
CA GLY A 33 -13.09 0.47 -6.20
C GLY A 33 -13.93 0.09 -4.96
N ASN A 34 -13.31 0.04 -3.78
CA ASN A 34 -13.98 -0.30 -2.52
C ASN A 34 -13.70 0.76 -1.45
N TYR A 35 -14.76 1.32 -0.87
CA TYR A 35 -14.65 2.43 0.10
C TYR A 35 -13.92 2.05 1.38
N ALA A 36 -14.21 0.89 1.93
CA ALA A 36 -13.59 0.44 3.18
C ALA A 36 -12.08 0.16 3.01
N LEU A 37 -11.70 -0.48 1.90
CA LEU A 37 -10.30 -0.72 1.57
C LEU A 37 -9.55 0.58 1.31
N ASN A 38 -10.14 1.53 0.59
CA ASN A 38 -9.58 2.87 0.41
C ASN A 38 -9.26 3.51 1.76
N ARG A 39 -10.24 3.52 2.70
CA ARG A 39 -10.07 4.09 4.03
C ARG A 39 -8.96 3.40 4.81
N ALA A 40 -8.87 2.08 4.74
CA ALA A 40 -7.82 1.32 5.42
C ALA A 40 -6.42 1.63 4.87
N LEU A 41 -6.27 1.84 3.56
CA LEU A 41 -4.99 2.13 2.91
C LEU A 41 -4.53 3.58 3.13
N SER A 42 -5.41 4.54 2.87
CA SER A 42 -5.06 5.96 2.76
C SER A 42 -5.63 6.83 3.89
N GLY A 43 -6.57 6.34 4.67
CA GLY A 43 -7.32 7.15 5.62
C GLY A 43 -8.44 8.00 4.99
N ASP A 44 -8.76 7.76 3.71
CA ASP A 44 -9.79 8.46 2.94
C ASP A 44 -10.64 7.45 2.17
N PHE A 45 -11.96 7.58 2.20
CA PHE A 45 -12.86 6.62 1.54
C PHE A 45 -12.79 6.67 0.00
N MET A 46 -12.36 7.79 -0.57
CA MET A 46 -12.27 7.99 -2.02
C MET A 46 -10.88 7.71 -2.60
N ARG A 47 -9.86 7.61 -1.76
CA ARG A 47 -8.45 7.49 -2.13
C ARG A 47 -7.90 6.15 -1.69
N GLY A 48 -7.46 5.31 -2.62
CA GLY A 48 -6.89 4.00 -2.33
C GLY A 48 -5.37 4.02 -2.22
N ILE A 49 -4.68 3.88 -3.34
CA ILE A 49 -3.21 3.84 -3.39
C ILE A 49 -2.62 5.14 -3.93
N PRO A 50 -1.48 5.59 -3.39
CA PRO A 50 -0.84 6.84 -3.83
C PRO A 50 -0.06 6.63 -5.12
N VAL A 51 -0.28 7.52 -6.10
CA VAL A 51 0.57 7.63 -7.28
C VAL A 51 1.92 8.24 -6.88
N GLY A 52 3.00 7.83 -7.54
CA GLY A 52 4.37 8.24 -7.18
C GLY A 52 4.97 7.45 -6.02
N LYS A 53 4.32 6.38 -5.56
CA LYS A 53 4.75 5.58 -4.41
C LYS A 53 4.57 4.08 -4.69
N VAL A 54 5.15 3.28 -3.79
CA VAL A 54 5.01 1.82 -3.78
C VAL A 54 4.00 1.41 -2.71
N THR A 55 3.05 0.57 -3.11
CA THR A 55 2.09 -0.12 -2.23
C THR A 55 2.35 -1.62 -2.31
N LEU A 56 2.43 -2.28 -1.17
CA LEU A 56 2.61 -3.74 -1.06
C LEU A 56 1.34 -4.39 -0.52
N PHE A 57 0.89 -5.43 -1.19
CA PHE A 57 -0.08 -6.39 -0.67
C PHE A 57 0.63 -7.71 -0.36
N ALA A 58 0.66 -8.09 0.90
CA ALA A 58 1.37 -9.25 1.38
C ALA A 58 0.43 -10.24 2.07
N GLY A 59 0.75 -11.51 2.04
CA GLY A 59 -0.05 -12.56 2.69
C GLY A 59 0.26 -13.96 2.17
N PRO A 60 -0.32 -15.00 2.78
CA PRO A 60 -0.14 -16.37 2.37
C PRO A 60 -0.56 -16.63 0.92
N SER A 61 -0.12 -17.74 0.35
CA SER A 61 -0.57 -18.15 -0.98
C SER A 61 -2.10 -18.28 -1.04
N GLY A 62 -2.66 -17.83 -2.17
CA GLY A 62 -4.11 -17.86 -2.41
C GLY A 62 -4.92 -16.95 -1.48
N SER A 63 -4.34 -15.95 -0.80
CA SER A 63 -5.07 -15.02 0.07
C SER A 63 -5.87 -13.95 -0.68
N GLY A 64 -5.71 -13.83 -2.01
CA GLY A 64 -6.41 -12.84 -2.84
C GLY A 64 -5.56 -11.64 -3.26
N LYS A 65 -4.23 -11.72 -3.13
CA LYS A 65 -3.30 -10.64 -3.54
C LYS A 65 -3.46 -10.28 -5.01
N SER A 66 -3.37 -11.27 -5.90
CA SER A 66 -3.54 -11.08 -7.36
C SER A 66 -4.95 -10.61 -7.71
N PHE A 67 -5.98 -11.01 -6.95
CA PHE A 67 -7.34 -10.50 -7.12
C PHE A 67 -7.42 -8.98 -6.83
N ILE A 68 -6.81 -8.51 -5.74
CA ILE A 68 -6.73 -7.07 -5.44
C ILE A 68 -5.91 -6.34 -6.51
N ALA A 69 -4.79 -6.92 -6.96
CA ALA A 69 -3.99 -6.35 -8.05
C ALA A 69 -4.80 -6.23 -9.35
N GLY A 70 -5.56 -7.25 -9.72
CA GLY A 70 -6.46 -7.22 -10.87
C GLY A 70 -7.57 -6.17 -10.76
N ASN A 71 -8.19 -6.03 -9.57
CA ASN A 71 -9.17 -4.96 -9.34
C ASN A 71 -8.55 -3.56 -9.45
N LEU A 72 -7.31 -3.38 -8.99
CA LEU A 72 -6.59 -2.13 -9.18
C LEU A 72 -6.28 -1.85 -10.65
N CYS A 73 -6.00 -2.88 -11.46
CA CYS A 73 -5.86 -2.73 -12.91
C CYS A 73 -7.18 -2.23 -13.54
N LEU A 74 -8.31 -2.82 -13.15
CA LEU A 74 -9.63 -2.37 -13.62
C LEU A 74 -9.91 -0.92 -13.27
N GLU A 75 -9.69 -0.54 -12.00
CA GLU A 75 -9.92 0.85 -11.56
C GLU A 75 -8.94 1.82 -12.23
N ALA A 76 -7.68 1.41 -12.44
CA ALA A 76 -6.69 2.19 -13.18
C ALA A 76 -7.16 2.50 -14.60
N GLN A 77 -7.66 1.48 -15.32
CA GLN A 77 -8.21 1.68 -16.67
C GLN A 77 -9.45 2.57 -16.68
N ARG A 78 -10.33 2.44 -15.68
CA ARG A 78 -11.51 3.31 -15.53
C ARG A 78 -11.14 4.77 -15.30
N GLU A 79 -10.02 5.02 -14.64
CA GLU A 79 -9.47 6.36 -14.40
C GLU A 79 -8.53 6.84 -15.52
N GLY A 80 -8.39 6.08 -16.62
CA GLY A 80 -7.57 6.42 -17.78
C GLY A 80 -6.06 6.20 -17.59
N PHE A 81 -5.68 5.34 -16.64
CA PHE A 81 -4.28 4.92 -16.50
C PHE A 81 -3.95 3.85 -17.53
N HIS A 82 -2.71 3.86 -18.02
CA HIS A 82 -2.11 2.70 -18.65
C HIS A 82 -1.66 1.71 -17.56
N VAL A 83 -1.77 0.40 -17.84
CA VAL A 83 -1.34 -0.66 -16.92
C VAL A 83 -0.14 -1.40 -17.48
N LEU A 84 0.96 -1.48 -16.73
CA LEU A 84 2.08 -2.36 -16.97
C LEU A 84 2.07 -3.48 -15.94
N TYR A 85 1.76 -4.71 -16.37
CA TYR A 85 1.68 -5.89 -15.50
C TYR A 85 2.88 -6.79 -15.71
N LEU A 86 3.70 -6.95 -14.67
CA LEU A 86 4.86 -7.83 -14.61
C LEU A 86 4.48 -9.08 -13.82
N ASP A 87 4.32 -10.21 -14.51
CA ASP A 87 3.93 -11.49 -13.90
C ASP A 87 5.15 -12.41 -13.75
N SER A 88 5.48 -12.74 -12.51
CA SER A 88 6.53 -13.70 -12.17
C SER A 88 5.99 -15.07 -11.75
N GLU A 89 4.68 -15.19 -11.50
CA GLU A 89 4.04 -16.44 -11.12
C GLU A 89 3.57 -17.23 -12.34
N HIS A 90 3.46 -16.58 -13.50
CA HIS A 90 2.87 -17.14 -14.72
C HIS A 90 1.46 -17.73 -14.47
N ALA A 91 0.75 -17.18 -13.50
CA ALA A 91 -0.51 -17.71 -12.99
C ALA A 91 -1.74 -16.94 -13.51
N ILE A 92 -1.53 -15.78 -14.08
CA ILE A 92 -2.61 -14.93 -14.59
C ILE A 92 -2.81 -15.19 -16.07
N ASP A 93 -4.04 -15.51 -16.43
CA ASP A 93 -4.46 -15.60 -17.81
C ASP A 93 -5.43 -14.47 -18.20
N VAL A 94 -5.64 -14.32 -19.51
CA VAL A 94 -6.54 -13.31 -20.10
C VAL A 94 -7.98 -13.50 -19.61
N ASP A 95 -8.42 -14.76 -19.44
CA ASP A 95 -9.77 -15.07 -19.00
C ASP A 95 -10.00 -14.65 -17.55
N TYR A 96 -8.98 -14.81 -16.69
CA TYR A 96 -9.04 -14.36 -15.31
C TYR A 96 -9.18 -12.84 -15.20
N LEU A 97 -8.32 -12.09 -15.89
CA LEU A 97 -8.40 -10.63 -15.91
C LEU A 97 -9.70 -10.13 -16.56
N GLY A 98 -10.14 -10.78 -17.65
CA GLY A 98 -11.40 -10.49 -18.30
C GLY A 98 -12.63 -10.70 -17.41
N LYS A 99 -12.64 -11.75 -16.58
CA LYS A 99 -13.71 -11.98 -15.57
C LYS A 99 -13.76 -10.89 -14.50
N ILE A 100 -12.62 -10.29 -14.15
CA ILE A 100 -12.58 -9.12 -13.26
C ILE A 100 -13.12 -7.88 -13.99
N GLY A 101 -13.09 -7.85 -15.32
CA GLY A 101 -13.52 -6.73 -16.18
C GLY A 101 -12.36 -5.89 -16.69
N VAL A 102 -11.11 -6.35 -16.54
CA VAL A 102 -9.93 -5.68 -17.08
C VAL A 102 -9.92 -5.78 -18.60
N ASN A 103 -9.70 -4.66 -19.28
CA ASN A 103 -9.44 -4.66 -20.72
C ASN A 103 -8.02 -5.17 -20.96
N VAL A 104 -7.92 -6.31 -21.63
CA VAL A 104 -6.64 -7.02 -21.87
C VAL A 104 -6.00 -6.68 -23.22
N ASN A 105 -6.53 -5.71 -23.97
CA ASN A 105 -5.94 -5.25 -25.20
C ASN A 105 -4.63 -4.50 -24.95
N ASP A 106 -3.66 -4.62 -25.83
CA ASP A 106 -2.31 -4.06 -25.72
C ASP A 106 -2.29 -2.54 -25.48
N ASP A 107 -3.26 -1.81 -25.99
CA ASP A 107 -3.38 -0.36 -25.76
C ASP A 107 -3.75 0.01 -24.31
N ALA A 108 -4.39 -0.89 -23.58
CA ALA A 108 -4.87 -0.68 -22.23
C ALA A 108 -4.02 -1.38 -21.17
N LEU A 109 -3.41 -2.53 -21.54
CA LEU A 109 -2.62 -3.39 -20.67
C LEU A 109 -1.38 -3.88 -21.39
N THR A 110 -0.20 -3.51 -20.94
CA THR A 110 1.06 -4.15 -21.34
C THR A 110 1.38 -5.25 -20.34
N TYR A 111 1.27 -6.50 -20.76
CA TYR A 111 1.59 -7.68 -19.94
C TYR A 111 2.95 -8.24 -20.32
N ILE A 112 3.82 -8.45 -19.31
CA ILE A 112 5.17 -8.98 -19.48
C ILE A 112 5.43 -10.07 -18.46
N SER A 113 5.77 -11.27 -18.91
CA SER A 113 6.30 -12.33 -18.06
C SER A 113 7.75 -12.05 -17.67
N VAL A 114 8.07 -12.19 -16.40
CA VAL A 114 9.43 -11.98 -15.85
C VAL A 114 9.81 -13.15 -14.95
N THR A 115 11.07 -13.55 -14.95
CA THR A 115 11.55 -14.66 -14.13
C THR A 115 12.57 -14.22 -13.10
N THR A 116 13.40 -13.23 -13.45
CA THR A 116 14.49 -12.77 -12.58
C THR A 116 14.33 -11.32 -12.17
N ILE A 117 15.02 -10.94 -11.08
CA ILE A 117 15.07 -9.53 -10.65
C ILE A 117 15.74 -8.69 -11.74
N GLU A 118 16.68 -9.24 -12.47
CA GLU A 118 17.37 -8.58 -13.58
C GLU A 118 16.41 -8.28 -14.72
N ASP A 119 15.47 -9.18 -15.05
CA ASP A 119 14.42 -8.93 -16.04
C ASP A 119 13.57 -7.75 -15.63
N VAL A 120 13.09 -7.75 -14.36
CA VAL A 120 12.31 -6.64 -13.83
C VAL A 120 13.08 -5.32 -13.90
N ASN A 121 14.37 -5.32 -13.53
CA ASN A 121 15.21 -4.12 -13.62
C ASN A 121 15.35 -3.61 -15.06
N SER A 122 15.55 -4.52 -16.01
CA SER A 122 15.68 -4.17 -17.43
C SER A 122 14.40 -3.56 -17.97
N VAL A 123 13.25 -4.18 -17.70
CA VAL A 123 11.93 -3.67 -18.09
C VAL A 123 11.65 -2.29 -17.47
N LEU A 124 11.85 -2.15 -16.17
CA LEU A 124 11.62 -0.87 -15.48
C LEU A 124 12.57 0.23 -15.99
N SER A 125 13.85 -0.10 -16.22
CA SER A 125 14.83 0.85 -16.75
C SER A 125 14.44 1.36 -18.14
N GLU A 126 14.05 0.45 -19.03
CA GLU A 126 13.62 0.79 -20.39
C GLU A 126 12.31 1.59 -20.35
N PHE A 127 11.34 1.17 -19.52
CA PHE A 127 10.08 1.88 -19.34
C PHE A 127 10.31 3.32 -18.86
N PHE A 128 11.03 3.54 -17.76
CA PHE A 128 11.28 4.88 -17.22
C PHE A 128 12.09 5.75 -18.18
N SER A 129 13.07 5.16 -18.89
CA SER A 129 13.87 5.89 -19.88
C SER A 129 13.00 6.39 -21.04
N ASN A 130 12.19 5.52 -21.63
CA ASN A 130 11.30 5.88 -22.73
C ASN A 130 10.21 6.84 -22.29
N TYR A 131 9.61 6.62 -21.11
CA TYR A 131 8.63 7.51 -20.53
C TYR A 131 9.19 8.94 -20.35
N THR A 132 10.40 9.08 -19.78
CA THR A 132 11.04 10.37 -19.58
C THR A 132 11.48 11.03 -20.88
N LYS A 133 11.96 10.26 -21.86
CA LYS A 133 12.29 10.78 -23.20
C LYS A 133 11.07 11.32 -23.92
N THR A 134 9.93 10.62 -23.82
CA THR A 134 8.72 10.99 -24.54
C THR A 134 8.00 12.18 -23.91
N TYR A 135 7.88 12.21 -22.60
CA TYR A 135 7.03 13.19 -21.90
C TYR A 135 7.83 14.25 -21.13
N GLY A 136 9.15 14.13 -21.03
CA GLY A 136 10.01 15.06 -20.28
C GLY A 136 9.89 14.89 -18.76
N LYS A 137 10.45 15.85 -18.03
CA LYS A 137 10.45 15.86 -16.56
C LYS A 137 9.24 16.57 -15.96
N ASP A 138 8.63 17.51 -16.71
CA ASP A 138 7.52 18.35 -16.27
C ASP A 138 6.15 17.78 -16.71
N ASN A 139 5.93 16.59 -16.43
CA ASN A 139 4.93 15.58 -16.77
C ASN A 139 3.44 15.94 -16.65
N THR A 140 3.02 17.18 -16.81
CA THR A 140 1.60 17.58 -16.65
C THR A 140 0.65 16.93 -17.67
N THR A 141 1.19 16.52 -18.83
CA THR A 141 0.43 15.85 -19.93
C THR A 141 0.76 14.36 -20.05
N ALA A 142 1.67 13.84 -19.23
CA ALA A 142 2.06 12.44 -19.31
C ALA A 142 0.95 11.51 -18.82
N PRO A 143 0.67 10.38 -19.48
CA PRO A 143 -0.34 9.45 -19.07
C PRO A 143 0.01 8.83 -17.71
N LYS A 144 -0.95 8.80 -16.80
CA LYS A 144 -0.77 8.08 -15.54
C LYS A 144 -0.60 6.59 -15.83
N THR A 145 0.28 5.96 -15.07
CA THR A 145 0.54 4.52 -15.24
C THR A 145 0.48 3.81 -13.91
N LEU A 146 -0.11 2.62 -13.90
CA LEU A 146 -0.03 1.66 -12.81
C LEU A 146 0.92 0.54 -13.21
N ILE A 147 2.00 0.35 -12.45
CA ILE A 147 2.90 -0.79 -12.57
C ILE A 147 2.48 -1.81 -11.51
N VAL A 148 2.23 -3.04 -11.92
CA VAL A 148 1.98 -4.19 -11.04
C VAL A 148 3.12 -5.18 -11.17
N LEU A 149 3.67 -5.66 -10.06
CA LEU A 149 4.61 -6.77 -10.02
C LEU A 149 4.03 -7.87 -9.12
N ASP A 150 3.62 -8.96 -9.71
CA ASP A 150 2.97 -10.11 -9.08
C ASP A 150 3.76 -11.40 -9.38
N SER A 151 4.58 -11.91 -8.44
CA SER A 151 4.91 -11.44 -7.12
C SER A 151 6.44 -11.28 -6.92
N LEU A 152 6.85 -10.53 -5.90
CA LEU A 152 8.27 -10.44 -5.51
C LEU A 152 8.85 -11.78 -5.05
N ALA A 153 8.03 -12.62 -4.43
CA ALA A 153 8.47 -13.89 -3.86
C ALA A 153 9.01 -14.87 -4.90
N MET A 154 8.44 -14.87 -6.13
CA MET A 154 8.75 -15.83 -7.17
C MET A 154 9.97 -15.45 -8.02
N LEU A 155 10.47 -14.22 -7.89
CA LEU A 155 11.64 -13.78 -8.63
C LEU A 155 12.92 -14.47 -8.16
N SER A 156 13.60 -15.14 -9.09
CA SER A 156 14.95 -15.65 -8.92
C SER A 156 16.01 -14.58 -9.23
N SER A 157 17.30 -14.91 -9.06
CA SER A 157 18.39 -14.13 -9.64
C SER A 157 18.88 -14.77 -10.94
N ALA A 158 19.45 -13.99 -11.85
CA ALA A 158 20.09 -14.51 -13.05
C ALA A 158 21.16 -15.58 -12.72
N THR A 159 21.90 -15.37 -11.61
CA THR A 159 22.91 -16.32 -11.13
C THR A 159 22.29 -17.66 -10.70
N GLU A 160 21.13 -17.64 -10.03
CA GLU A 160 20.41 -18.88 -9.67
C GLU A 160 19.97 -19.65 -10.93
N MET A 161 19.46 -18.93 -11.94
CA MET A 161 19.05 -19.53 -13.21
C MET A 161 20.24 -20.11 -13.98
N GLU A 162 21.37 -19.41 -14.01
CA GLU A 162 22.62 -19.93 -14.63
C GLU A 162 23.14 -21.17 -13.93
N ASN A 163 23.17 -21.19 -12.61
CA ASN A 163 23.60 -22.35 -11.83
C ASN A 163 22.69 -23.55 -12.05
N TYR A 164 21.37 -23.31 -12.07
CA TYR A 164 20.40 -24.36 -12.39
C TYR A 164 20.61 -24.95 -13.79
N ALA A 165 20.84 -24.09 -14.79
CA ALA A 165 21.07 -24.53 -16.16
C ALA A 165 22.38 -25.33 -16.33
N LYS A 166 23.43 -25.03 -15.53
CA LYS A 166 24.73 -25.71 -15.60
C LYS A 166 24.73 -27.04 -14.85
N ASP A 167 24.26 -27.05 -13.62
CA ASP A 167 24.50 -28.15 -12.67
C ASP A 167 23.20 -28.83 -12.21
N GLY A 168 22.01 -28.29 -12.59
CA GLY A 168 20.73 -28.75 -12.05
C GLY A 168 20.57 -28.51 -10.53
N ILE A 169 21.51 -27.79 -9.93
CA ILE A 169 21.56 -27.56 -8.48
C ILE A 169 21.23 -26.10 -8.18
N ILE A 170 20.20 -25.88 -7.39
CA ILE A 170 19.89 -24.56 -6.86
C ILE A 170 20.80 -24.31 -5.65
N LYS A 171 21.89 -23.59 -5.87
CA LYS A 171 22.67 -23.02 -4.76
C LYS A 171 21.94 -21.76 -4.32
N SER A 172 21.22 -21.82 -3.20
CA SER A 172 20.48 -20.69 -2.68
C SER A 172 21.44 -19.58 -2.26
N ASP A 173 21.40 -18.47 -2.98
CA ASP A 173 22.16 -17.26 -2.67
C ASP A 173 21.21 -16.19 -2.11
N GLN A 174 20.53 -16.52 -1.02
CA GLN A 174 19.53 -15.67 -0.38
C GLN A 174 20.08 -14.27 -0.04
N GLY A 175 21.35 -14.15 0.29
CA GLY A 175 21.97 -12.86 0.58
C GLY A 175 22.10 -11.97 -0.65
N ILE A 176 22.44 -12.52 -1.81
CA ILE A 176 22.53 -11.76 -3.08
C ILE A 176 21.15 -11.39 -3.56
N LEU A 177 20.19 -12.32 -3.54
CA LEU A 177 18.80 -12.07 -3.92
C LEU A 177 18.21 -10.90 -3.11
N ALA A 178 18.38 -10.90 -1.78
CA ALA A 178 17.92 -9.82 -0.91
C ALA A 178 18.57 -8.46 -1.25
N LYS A 179 19.88 -8.45 -1.55
CA LYS A 179 20.60 -7.24 -1.97
C LYS A 179 20.09 -6.70 -3.31
N ARG A 180 19.84 -7.57 -4.29
CA ARG A 180 19.32 -7.21 -5.61
C ARG A 180 17.89 -6.68 -5.53
N ARG A 181 17.00 -7.32 -4.75
CA ARG A 181 15.64 -6.81 -4.47
C ARG A 181 15.69 -5.42 -3.83
N LYS A 182 16.58 -5.21 -2.86
CA LYS A 182 16.77 -3.90 -2.23
C LYS A 182 17.22 -2.84 -3.23
N ALA A 183 18.15 -3.17 -4.13
CA ALA A 183 18.65 -2.25 -5.16
C ALA A 183 17.53 -1.89 -6.15
N MET A 184 16.80 -2.88 -6.67
CA MET A 184 15.65 -2.70 -7.55
C MET A 184 14.61 -1.75 -6.94
N LEU A 185 14.15 -2.02 -5.73
CA LEU A 185 13.13 -1.20 -5.06
C LEU A 185 13.61 0.22 -4.80
N ARG A 186 14.88 0.41 -4.44
CA ARG A 186 15.47 1.75 -4.24
C ARG A 186 15.47 2.56 -5.53
N LEU A 187 15.84 1.94 -6.65
CA LEU A 187 15.85 2.60 -7.96
C LEU A 187 14.42 2.93 -8.41
N ALA A 188 13.48 1.97 -8.28
CA ALA A 188 12.07 2.21 -8.59
C ALA A 188 11.49 3.37 -7.79
N VAL A 189 11.68 3.40 -6.46
CA VAL A 189 11.21 4.50 -5.59
C VAL A 189 11.78 5.85 -6.02
N GLY A 190 13.06 5.88 -6.44
CA GLY A 190 13.70 7.11 -6.93
C GLY A 190 13.06 7.67 -8.20
N GLN A 191 12.61 6.81 -9.12
CA GLN A 191 11.92 7.19 -10.35
C GLN A 191 10.45 7.54 -10.09
N LEU A 192 9.72 6.68 -9.38
CA LEU A 192 8.29 6.87 -9.07
C LEU A 192 8.01 8.22 -8.40
N GLY A 193 8.88 8.64 -7.48
CA GLY A 193 8.70 9.90 -6.76
C GLY A 193 8.62 11.15 -7.65
N ARG A 194 8.88 11.05 -8.96
CA ARG A 194 8.91 12.16 -9.91
C ARG A 194 7.92 12.02 -11.05
N LEU A 195 7.35 10.84 -11.21
CA LEU A 195 6.52 10.49 -12.35
C LEU A 195 5.09 10.19 -11.85
N PRO A 196 4.06 10.44 -12.67
CA PRO A 196 2.68 10.12 -12.33
C PRO A 196 2.42 8.60 -12.46
N ILE A 197 3.28 7.79 -11.82
CA ILE A 197 3.29 6.34 -11.91
C ILE A 197 3.14 5.74 -10.52
N GLY A 198 2.08 4.97 -10.29
CA GLY A 198 1.90 4.16 -9.08
C GLY A 198 2.53 2.77 -9.26
N MET A 199 3.03 2.17 -8.19
CA MET A 199 3.54 0.79 -8.23
C MET A 199 2.91 -0.05 -7.14
N VAL A 200 2.37 -1.19 -7.55
CA VAL A 200 1.80 -2.23 -6.67
C VAL A 200 2.70 -3.45 -6.73
N LEU A 201 3.03 -3.96 -5.57
CA LEU A 201 3.76 -5.20 -5.40
C LEU A 201 2.87 -6.20 -4.67
N THR A 202 2.95 -7.45 -5.03
CA THR A 202 2.48 -8.55 -4.18
C THR A 202 3.66 -9.34 -3.64
N ASP A 203 3.50 -9.92 -2.44
CA ASP A 203 4.54 -10.75 -1.84
C ASP A 203 3.94 -11.87 -0.99
N HIS A 204 4.57 -13.03 -1.00
CA HIS A 204 4.21 -14.16 -0.16
C HIS A 204 4.89 -14.00 1.20
N VAL A 205 4.10 -13.86 2.24
CA VAL A 205 4.57 -13.76 3.61
C VAL A 205 3.76 -14.65 4.53
N TYR A 206 4.39 -15.09 5.59
CA TYR A 206 3.79 -15.95 6.61
C TYR A 206 3.91 -15.27 7.98
N PRO A 207 3.00 -15.58 8.94
CA PRO A 207 3.18 -15.14 10.32
C PRO A 207 4.50 -15.69 10.85
N GLN A 208 5.27 -14.87 11.55
CA GLN A 208 6.42 -15.34 12.32
C GLN A 208 5.92 -15.98 13.61
N ASP A 209 6.53 -17.09 14.02
CA ASP A 209 6.17 -17.78 15.24
C ASP A 209 6.28 -16.87 16.46
N ILE A 210 5.25 -16.97 17.33
CA ILE A 210 4.96 -16.09 18.45
C ILE A 210 6.02 -16.14 19.59
N MET A 211 7.06 -16.94 19.48
CA MET A 211 8.11 -17.02 20.52
C MET A 211 8.83 -15.69 20.79
N MET A 212 8.64 -14.67 19.94
CA MET A 212 9.19 -13.32 20.10
C MET A 212 8.14 -12.21 20.29
N GLY A 213 6.91 -12.52 20.58
CA GLY A 213 6.01 -11.64 21.34
C GLY A 213 5.13 -10.66 20.57
N ASP A 214 5.26 -10.42 19.26
CA ASP A 214 4.47 -9.37 18.59
C ASP A 214 3.64 -9.83 17.37
N GLY A 215 3.59 -11.12 17.07
CA GLY A 215 2.79 -11.64 15.95
C GLY A 215 3.14 -11.02 14.60
N SER A 216 4.43 -10.69 14.38
CA SER A 216 4.87 -9.98 13.18
C SER A 216 4.85 -10.87 11.93
N TRP A 217 4.71 -10.23 10.77
CA TRP A 217 4.79 -10.89 9.47
C TRP A 217 6.23 -10.90 8.94
N ALA A 218 6.63 -11.98 8.29
CA ALA A 218 7.97 -12.15 7.71
C ALA A 218 8.16 -11.29 6.44
N ILE A 219 8.06 -9.98 6.56
CA ILE A 219 8.29 -9.02 5.47
C ILE A 219 9.75 -8.58 5.52
N THR A 220 10.45 -8.65 4.38
CA THR A 220 11.85 -8.22 4.32
C THR A 220 12.01 -6.72 4.60
N ASN A 221 13.10 -6.34 5.27
CA ASN A 221 13.36 -4.93 5.59
C ASN A 221 13.40 -4.03 4.33
N SER A 222 13.95 -4.54 3.21
CA SER A 222 13.99 -3.79 1.96
C SER A 222 12.60 -3.40 1.48
N THR A 223 11.65 -4.33 1.53
CA THR A 223 10.26 -4.11 1.13
C THR A 223 9.53 -3.21 2.14
N LYS A 224 9.77 -3.44 3.47
CA LYS A 224 9.21 -2.57 4.53
C LYS A 224 9.60 -1.10 4.34
N PHE A 225 10.87 -0.82 4.03
CA PHE A 225 11.36 0.56 3.87
C PHE A 225 10.93 1.21 2.55
N SER A 226 10.88 0.46 1.47
CA SER A 226 10.54 0.99 0.14
C SER A 226 9.05 1.29 -0.02
N SER A 227 8.17 0.50 0.63
CA SER A 227 6.73 0.67 0.52
C SER A 227 6.21 1.80 1.40
N SER A 228 5.34 2.64 0.84
CA SER A 228 4.62 3.69 1.58
C SER A 228 3.39 3.15 2.30
N ILE A 229 2.77 2.12 1.72
CA ILE A 229 1.65 1.37 2.29
C ILE A 229 1.98 -0.12 2.22
N ILE A 230 1.65 -0.87 3.27
CA ILE A 230 1.71 -2.32 3.33
C ILE A 230 0.40 -2.81 3.91
N GLY A 231 -0.33 -3.60 3.13
CA GLY A 231 -1.53 -4.30 3.54
C GLY A 231 -1.30 -5.80 3.65
N ILE A 232 -1.68 -6.39 4.77
CA ILE A 232 -1.66 -7.84 4.94
C ILE A 232 -3.03 -8.38 4.59
N ILE A 233 -3.07 -9.42 3.74
CA ILE A 233 -4.30 -10.08 3.31
C ILE A 233 -4.27 -11.52 3.79
N THR A 234 -5.30 -11.90 4.54
CA THR A 234 -5.60 -13.28 4.87
C THR A 234 -7.00 -13.64 4.39
N LYS A 235 -7.32 -14.92 4.27
CA LYS A 235 -8.65 -15.32 3.77
C LYS A 235 -9.34 -16.34 4.66
N LEU A 236 -10.66 -16.29 4.62
CA LEU A 236 -11.58 -17.32 5.09
C LEU A 236 -12.55 -17.68 3.95
N LYS A 237 -13.19 -18.83 4.06
CA LYS A 237 -14.26 -19.21 3.13
C LYS A 237 -15.51 -18.39 3.39
N LEU A 238 -16.09 -17.78 2.36
CA LEU A 238 -17.44 -17.21 2.41
C LEU A 238 -18.42 -18.35 2.15
N LYS A 239 -19.28 -18.61 3.11
CA LYS A 239 -20.27 -19.69 3.04
C LYS A 239 -21.67 -19.11 3.12
N GLU A 240 -22.56 -19.69 2.35
CA GLU A 240 -24.01 -19.57 2.48
C GLU A 240 -24.53 -20.96 2.82
N GLU A 241 -25.14 -21.12 4.01
CA GLU A 241 -25.46 -22.44 4.59
C GLU A 241 -24.21 -23.36 4.63
N ALA A 242 -24.21 -24.45 3.85
CA ALA A 242 -23.10 -25.40 3.74
C ALA A 242 -22.19 -25.19 2.52
N GLU A 243 -22.61 -24.37 1.56
CA GLU A 243 -21.89 -24.13 0.30
C GLU A 243 -20.87 -23.00 0.41
N VAL A 244 -19.73 -23.18 -0.26
CA VAL A 244 -18.70 -22.12 -0.37
C VAL A 244 -19.01 -21.29 -1.61
N ILE A 245 -19.53 -20.08 -1.40
CA ILE A 245 -19.95 -19.18 -2.48
C ILE A 245 -18.90 -18.12 -2.82
N GLY A 246 -17.81 -18.02 -2.06
CA GLY A 246 -16.80 -17.00 -2.27
C GLY A 246 -15.69 -17.02 -1.22
N VAL A 247 -15.04 -15.88 -1.07
CA VAL A 247 -13.93 -15.64 -0.14
C VAL A 247 -14.24 -14.42 0.73
N LYS A 248 -13.99 -14.54 2.03
CA LYS A 248 -13.85 -13.40 2.94
C LYS A 248 -12.37 -13.05 3.04
N MET A 249 -11.96 -11.92 2.46
CA MET A 249 -10.61 -11.40 2.60
C MET A 249 -10.54 -10.49 3.81
N LYS A 250 -9.69 -10.83 4.77
CA LYS A 250 -9.35 -9.95 5.88
C LYS A 250 -8.13 -9.14 5.51
N PHE A 251 -8.29 -7.84 5.43
CA PHE A 251 -7.23 -6.87 5.19
C PHE A 251 -6.84 -6.20 6.49
N GLU A 252 -5.54 -6.01 6.71
CA GLU A 252 -4.99 -5.27 7.84
C GLU A 252 -3.92 -4.30 7.35
N THR A 253 -4.01 -3.02 7.75
CA THR A 253 -2.99 -2.01 7.47
C THR A 253 -1.78 -2.23 8.36
N TYR A 254 -0.75 -2.90 7.83
CA TYR A 254 0.50 -3.16 8.54
C TYR A 254 1.40 -1.91 8.60
N LYS A 255 1.46 -1.16 7.51
CA LYS A 255 2.18 0.11 7.40
C LYS A 255 1.39 1.07 6.51
N SER A 256 1.25 2.31 6.94
CA SER A 256 0.80 3.40 6.09
C SER A 256 1.42 4.71 6.55
N ARG A 257 1.74 5.60 5.60
CA ARG A 257 2.11 6.98 5.87
C ARG A 257 0.90 7.90 5.93
N PHE A 258 -0.30 7.38 5.66
CA PHE A 258 -1.52 8.14 5.40
C PHE A 258 -2.68 7.73 6.30
N ALA A 259 -2.72 6.48 6.74
CA ALA A 259 -3.79 5.90 7.53
C ALA A 259 -3.30 5.40 8.89
N LYS A 260 -4.24 5.15 9.80
CA LYS A 260 -3.97 4.52 11.09
C LYS A 260 -3.52 3.08 10.88
N LEU A 261 -2.44 2.69 11.55
CA LEU A 261 -1.95 1.30 11.56
C LEU A 261 -2.93 0.38 12.29
N GLY A 262 -2.95 -0.89 11.90
CA GLY A 262 -3.81 -1.90 12.49
C GLY A 262 -5.30 -1.74 12.11
N THR A 263 -5.64 -0.85 11.15
CA THR A 263 -7.01 -0.80 10.63
C THR A 263 -7.32 -2.10 9.92
N LYS A 264 -8.43 -2.76 10.33
CA LYS A 264 -8.86 -4.05 9.78
C LYS A 264 -10.15 -3.86 9.00
N VAL A 265 -10.24 -4.52 7.85
CA VAL A 265 -11.44 -4.53 7.02
C VAL A 265 -11.66 -5.95 6.53
N THR A 266 -12.91 -6.41 6.55
CA THR A 266 -13.31 -7.70 5.98
C THR A 266 -14.07 -7.45 4.69
N LEU A 267 -13.55 -7.98 3.57
CA LEU A 267 -14.16 -7.84 2.26
C LEU A 267 -14.77 -9.18 1.86
N GLU A 268 -16.05 -9.19 1.55
CA GLU A 268 -16.73 -10.36 0.99
C GLU A 268 -16.65 -10.30 -0.53
N VAL A 269 -16.12 -11.36 -1.12
CA VAL A 269 -15.92 -11.52 -2.56
C VAL A 269 -16.60 -12.79 -3.03
N PRO A 270 -17.89 -12.72 -3.40
CA PRO A 270 -18.60 -13.83 -4.04
C PRO A 270 -17.99 -14.16 -5.40
N TYR A 271 -17.88 -15.45 -5.73
CA TYR A 271 -17.27 -15.89 -7.00
C TYR A 271 -18.01 -15.40 -8.26
N ASN A 272 -19.32 -15.17 -8.14
CA ASN A 272 -20.18 -14.76 -9.26
C ASN A 272 -20.32 -13.24 -9.43
N LYS A 273 -19.91 -12.42 -8.44
CA LYS A 273 -20.12 -10.97 -8.45
C LYS A 273 -18.83 -10.17 -8.27
N GLY A 274 -17.74 -10.82 -7.81
CA GLY A 274 -16.51 -10.09 -7.47
C GLY A 274 -16.67 -9.22 -6.22
N MET A 275 -15.80 -8.24 -6.06
CA MET A 275 -15.76 -7.34 -4.90
C MET A 275 -16.76 -6.19 -5.08
N SER A 276 -17.69 -6.07 -4.12
CA SER A 276 -18.58 -4.90 -4.07
C SER A 276 -17.85 -3.66 -3.55
N SER A 277 -18.19 -2.48 -4.09
CA SER A 277 -17.67 -1.20 -3.59
C SER A 277 -18.03 -0.92 -2.13
N PHE A 278 -19.10 -1.58 -1.62
CA PHE A 278 -19.62 -1.39 -0.27
C PHE A 278 -19.21 -2.51 0.71
N SER A 279 -18.54 -3.56 0.23
CA SER A 279 -18.12 -4.66 1.09
C SER A 279 -17.23 -4.15 2.22
N GLY A 280 -17.56 -4.49 3.48
CA GLY A 280 -16.87 -4.03 4.67
C GLY A 280 -17.13 -2.57 5.06
N LEU A 281 -17.95 -1.83 4.29
CA LEU A 281 -18.22 -0.41 4.58
C LEU A 281 -19.11 -0.24 5.80
N VAL A 282 -20.15 -1.05 5.91
CA VAL A 282 -21.15 -0.94 7.00
C VAL A 282 -20.50 -1.21 8.35
N GLU A 283 -19.73 -2.29 8.45
CA GLU A 283 -18.99 -2.65 9.66
C GLU A 283 -17.99 -1.55 10.05
N LEU A 284 -17.28 -1.00 9.08
CA LEU A 284 -16.30 0.07 9.32
C LEU A 284 -17.00 1.35 9.81
N LEU A 285 -18.14 1.72 9.23
CA LEU A 285 -18.92 2.89 9.64
C LEU A 285 -19.52 2.72 11.04
N GLU A 286 -19.97 1.50 11.40
CA GLU A 286 -20.41 1.16 12.75
C GLU A 286 -19.27 1.30 13.76
N GLU A 287 -18.09 0.71 13.48
CA GLU A 287 -16.90 0.82 14.33
C GLU A 287 -16.44 2.28 14.52
N MET A 288 -16.62 3.10 13.50
CA MET A 288 -16.33 4.54 13.57
C MET A 288 -17.39 5.35 14.32
N GLY A 289 -18.54 4.76 14.67
CA GLY A 289 -19.65 5.46 15.28
C GLY A 289 -20.38 6.42 14.34
N VAL A 290 -20.26 6.21 13.02
CA VAL A 290 -20.96 7.00 11.99
C VAL A 290 -22.41 6.56 11.85
N ILE A 291 -22.66 5.26 11.97
CA ILE A 291 -23.98 4.64 11.88
C ILE A 291 -24.25 3.81 13.12
N ALA A 292 -25.53 3.65 13.45
CA ALA A 292 -25.97 2.76 14.52
C ALA A 292 -27.23 2.00 14.08
N LYS A 293 -27.51 0.85 14.73
CA LYS A 293 -28.75 0.12 14.51
C LYS A 293 -29.93 0.89 15.10
N GLY A 294 -31.03 0.94 14.36
CA GLY A 294 -32.26 1.56 14.82
C GLY A 294 -32.79 0.93 16.12
N THR A 295 -33.28 1.75 17.03
CA THR A 295 -33.70 1.35 18.39
C THR A 295 -35.18 1.00 18.46
N GLN A 296 -36.02 1.46 17.53
CA GLN A 296 -37.43 1.21 17.50
C GLN A 296 -37.77 -0.16 16.86
N ILE A 297 -38.93 -0.73 17.19
CA ILE A 297 -39.34 -2.09 16.76
C ILE A 297 -39.30 -2.24 15.22
N GLY A 298 -39.74 -1.23 14.46
CA GLY A 298 -39.69 -1.24 13.00
C GLY A 298 -38.31 -0.90 12.40
N GLU A 299 -37.40 -0.41 13.20
CA GLU A 299 -36.07 0.07 12.78
C GLU A 299 -34.92 -0.88 13.09
N LYS A 300 -35.17 -1.96 13.84
CA LYS A 300 -34.12 -2.92 14.26
C LYS A 300 -33.33 -3.54 13.12
N LEU A 301 -33.83 -3.50 11.90
CA LEU A 301 -33.16 -3.96 10.68
C LEU A 301 -32.55 -2.82 9.86
N LEU A 302 -32.65 -1.58 10.35
CA LEU A 302 -32.17 -0.40 9.67
C LEU A 302 -30.90 0.12 10.32
N TRP A 303 -29.98 0.55 9.49
CA TRP A 303 -28.88 1.42 9.89
C TRP A 303 -29.35 2.88 9.87
N VAL A 304 -29.00 3.64 10.88
CA VAL A 304 -29.42 5.04 11.04
C VAL A 304 -28.20 5.92 11.27
N THR A 305 -28.19 7.06 10.63
CA THR A 305 -27.19 8.11 10.86
C THR A 305 -27.83 9.48 10.66
N GLU A 306 -27.21 10.53 11.21
CA GLU A 306 -27.55 11.91 10.97
C GLU A 306 -26.37 12.62 10.32
N VAL A 307 -26.59 13.21 9.15
CA VAL A 307 -25.56 13.94 8.42
C VAL A 307 -26.12 15.31 8.05
N ASN A 308 -25.51 16.39 8.53
CA ASN A 308 -25.92 17.78 8.27
C ASN A 308 -27.42 18.04 8.58
N GLY A 309 -27.98 17.41 9.62
CA GLY A 309 -29.38 17.55 10.00
C GLY A 309 -30.36 16.65 9.21
N GLU A 310 -29.88 15.85 8.24
CA GLU A 310 -30.70 14.86 7.52
C GLU A 310 -30.52 13.50 8.18
N ILE A 311 -31.63 12.87 8.58
CA ILE A 311 -31.64 11.49 9.11
C ILE A 311 -31.71 10.53 7.94
N ILE A 312 -30.68 9.71 7.78
CA ILE A 312 -30.57 8.69 6.74
C ILE A 312 -30.82 7.32 7.38
N LYS A 313 -31.76 6.55 6.80
CA LYS A 313 -32.10 5.18 7.23
C LYS A 313 -31.96 4.25 6.03
N PHE A 314 -31.25 3.13 6.19
CA PHE A 314 -31.03 2.18 5.10
C PHE A 314 -30.87 0.74 5.62
N LYS A 315 -31.12 -0.22 4.75
CA LYS A 315 -30.70 -1.62 4.97
C LYS A 315 -29.39 -1.85 4.24
N GLU A 316 -28.53 -2.66 4.82
CA GLU A 316 -27.21 -2.96 4.23
C GLU A 316 -27.30 -3.45 2.77
N LYS A 317 -28.26 -4.35 2.49
CA LYS A 317 -28.50 -4.89 1.14
C LYS A 317 -28.99 -3.86 0.11
N ASP A 318 -29.56 -2.75 0.57
CA ASP A 318 -30.13 -1.69 -0.26
C ASP A 318 -29.20 -0.45 -0.34
N LEU A 319 -27.96 -0.57 0.21
CA LEU A 319 -26.99 0.51 0.17
C LEU A 319 -26.54 0.75 -1.27
N ASP A 320 -26.82 1.95 -1.77
CA ASP A 320 -26.40 2.42 -3.09
C ASP A 320 -25.33 3.52 -2.99
N LYS A 321 -24.77 3.89 -4.13
CA LYS A 321 -23.72 4.89 -4.22
C LYS A 321 -24.15 6.26 -3.70
N ALA A 322 -25.38 6.67 -4.01
CA ALA A 322 -25.90 7.99 -3.59
C ALA A 322 -26.06 8.07 -2.08
N THR A 323 -26.60 7.01 -1.46
CA THR A 323 -26.74 6.90 -0.01
C THR A 323 -25.36 6.84 0.67
N ALA A 324 -24.43 6.02 0.16
CA ALA A 324 -23.07 5.95 0.68
C ALA A 324 -22.37 7.30 0.62
N GLU A 325 -22.41 8.01 -0.50
CA GLU A 325 -21.79 9.33 -0.65
C GLU A 325 -22.40 10.39 0.29
N LYS A 326 -23.68 10.29 0.62
CA LYS A 326 -24.30 11.15 1.66
C LYS A 326 -23.73 10.82 3.04
N ILE A 327 -23.68 9.54 3.42
CA ILE A 327 -23.15 9.10 4.70
C ILE A 327 -21.69 9.49 4.87
N LEU A 328 -20.89 9.38 3.81
CA LEU A 328 -19.47 9.73 3.82
C LEU A 328 -19.20 11.24 4.00
N LYS A 329 -20.21 12.10 3.94
CA LYS A 329 -20.12 13.52 4.33
C LYS A 329 -20.17 13.73 5.85
N HIS A 330 -20.43 12.69 6.64
CA HIS A 330 -20.40 12.77 8.10
C HIS A 330 -19.02 13.24 8.59
N PRO A 331 -18.90 14.11 9.61
CA PRO A 331 -17.62 14.67 10.08
C PRO A 331 -16.59 13.61 10.48
N LEU A 332 -17.04 12.48 11.03
CA LEU A 332 -16.16 11.35 11.36
C LEU A 332 -15.55 10.65 10.14
N CYS A 333 -16.14 10.83 8.96
CA CYS A 333 -15.63 10.29 7.70
C CYS A 333 -14.55 11.14 7.06
N ALA A 334 -14.28 12.35 7.57
CA ALA A 334 -13.24 13.22 7.04
C ALA A 334 -11.89 12.50 6.90
N PRO A 335 -11.06 12.83 5.88
CA PRO A 335 -9.74 12.24 5.70
C PRO A 335 -8.88 12.36 6.96
N MET A 336 -8.15 11.30 7.32
CA MET A 336 -7.33 11.29 8.55
C MET A 336 -6.23 12.36 8.50
N MET A 337 -5.65 12.63 7.34
CA MET A 337 -4.63 13.67 7.18
C MET A 337 -5.16 15.09 7.43
N ALA A 338 -6.45 15.33 7.23
CA ALA A 338 -7.06 16.62 7.53
C ALA A 338 -7.26 16.86 9.04
N ARG A 339 -7.24 15.78 9.84
CA ARG A 339 -7.35 15.86 11.31
C ARG A 339 -6.00 16.05 12.01
N ASN A 340 -4.89 15.77 11.31
CA ASN A 340 -3.53 15.94 11.79
C ASN A 340 -2.91 17.27 11.31
N SER A 341 -3.67 18.36 11.26
CA SER A 341 -3.07 19.66 11.53
C SER A 341 -2.59 19.56 12.97
N VAL A 342 -1.31 19.29 13.17
CA VAL A 342 -0.65 19.49 14.45
C VAL A 342 -1.10 20.88 14.89
N PRO A 343 -1.69 21.07 16.09
CA PRO A 343 -1.87 22.42 16.61
C PRO A 343 -0.52 23.10 16.45
N GLU A 344 -0.48 24.30 15.90
CA GLU A 344 0.71 25.12 15.95
C GLU A 344 1.00 25.30 17.45
N VAL A 345 1.91 24.46 17.95
CA VAL A 345 2.46 24.65 19.30
C VAL A 345 3.25 25.93 19.15
N SER A 346 2.76 26.99 19.78
CA SER A 346 3.46 28.27 19.80
C SER A 346 4.84 28.01 20.41
N ILE A 347 5.86 28.67 19.87
CA ILE A 347 7.27 28.52 20.33
C ILE A 347 7.35 28.80 21.85
N GLU A 348 6.43 29.56 22.40
CA GLU A 348 6.29 29.88 23.85
C GLU A 348 5.90 28.63 24.70
N GLU A 349 5.24 27.60 24.14
CA GLU A 349 4.93 26.36 24.86
C GLU A 349 6.11 25.36 24.87
N ILE A 350 7.07 25.50 23.96
CA ILE A 350 8.28 24.64 23.92
C ILE A 350 9.28 25.07 25.01
N ASP A 351 9.40 26.37 25.28
CA ASP A 351 10.31 26.90 26.30
C ASP A 351 9.83 26.58 27.74
N ALA A 352 8.53 26.33 27.95
CA ALA A 352 7.98 25.98 29.26
C ALA A 352 8.19 24.51 29.66
N VAL A 353 8.52 23.62 28.70
CA VAL A 353 8.73 22.18 28.98
C VAL A 353 10.21 21.84 29.22
N THR A 354 11.14 22.73 28.87
CA THR A 354 12.58 22.48 28.99
C THR A 354 13.17 22.77 30.37
N ASP A 355 12.39 23.35 31.30
CA ASP A 355 12.89 23.73 32.64
C ASP A 355 12.59 22.72 33.77
N GLN A 356 12.03 21.53 33.50
CA GLN A 356 11.68 20.56 34.55
C GLN A 356 12.18 19.13 34.40
N ASP A 357 12.97 18.81 33.38
CA ASP A 357 13.59 17.48 33.32
C ASP A 357 15.13 17.57 33.42
N GLU A 358 15.64 17.44 34.66
CA GLU A 358 17.02 17.04 34.88
C GLU A 358 17.27 15.72 34.17
N VAL A 359 18.05 15.76 33.05
CA VAL A 359 18.54 14.59 32.36
C VAL A 359 19.40 13.78 33.33
N PRO A 360 19.06 12.52 33.68
CA PRO A 360 19.91 11.72 34.54
C PRO A 360 21.26 11.53 33.86
N GLN A 361 22.34 12.01 34.48
CA GLN A 361 23.70 11.76 34.04
C GLN A 361 23.92 10.25 34.01
N LEU A 362 24.14 9.71 32.83
CA LEU A 362 24.53 8.31 32.63
C LEU A 362 25.89 8.10 33.30
N ASP A 363 25.90 7.32 34.39
CA ASP A 363 27.12 6.90 35.08
C ASP A 363 27.91 5.95 34.18
N THR A 364 28.82 6.51 33.39
CA THR A 364 29.69 5.81 32.47
C THR A 364 30.68 4.86 33.18
N GLU A 365 30.97 5.09 34.47
CA GLU A 365 31.84 4.19 35.25
C GLU A 365 31.14 2.88 35.62
N ALA A 366 29.83 2.89 35.86
CA ALA A 366 29.04 1.70 36.16
C ALA A 366 28.94 0.76 34.93
N LEU A 367 28.90 1.30 33.71
CA LEU A 367 28.88 0.53 32.46
C LEU A 367 30.24 -0.13 32.17
N ILE A 368 31.34 0.52 32.48
CA ILE A 368 32.71 -0.02 32.29
C ILE A 368 32.99 -1.14 33.28
N LYS A 369 32.50 -1.08 34.52
CA LYS A 369 32.63 -2.12 35.51
C LYS A 369 31.82 -3.38 35.15
N LYS A 370 30.65 -3.25 34.51
CA LYS A 370 29.84 -4.39 34.05
C LYS A 370 30.48 -5.13 32.87
N SER A 371 31.16 -4.44 31.96
CA SER A 371 31.82 -5.05 30.80
C SER A 371 33.09 -5.84 31.17
N ARG A 372 33.77 -5.47 32.29
CA ARG A 372 34.95 -6.21 32.80
C ARG A 372 34.61 -7.50 33.58
N LYS A 373 33.37 -7.60 34.13
CA LYS A 373 32.94 -8.82 34.84
C LYS A 373 32.52 -9.97 33.89
N VAL A 374 32.18 -9.69 32.63
CA VAL A 374 31.80 -10.70 31.65
C VAL A 374 33.00 -11.38 30.98
N LYS A 375 34.23 -10.88 31.13
CA LYS A 375 35.47 -11.47 30.56
C LYS A 375 36.22 -12.40 31.49
N LEU A 376 35.71 -12.70 32.70
CA LEU A 376 36.36 -13.52 33.70
C LEU A 376 35.64 -14.84 34.05
N THR A 377 34.70 -15.29 33.22
CA THR A 377 34.00 -16.58 33.41
C THR A 377 33.94 -17.41 32.11
N THR A 378 35.06 -17.42 31.37
CA THR A 378 35.31 -18.43 30.33
C THR A 378 36.82 -18.75 30.34
N GLU A 379 37.23 -19.54 31.27
CA GLU A 379 38.31 -20.55 31.22
C GLU A 379 37.75 -21.87 31.69
#